data_0d292c99539140cc47a3410eb7924b5a
#
_entry.id   0d292c99539140cc47a3410eb7924b5a
#
_cell.length_a   1.000
_cell.length_b   1.000
_cell.length_c   1.000
_cell.angle_alpha   90.00
_cell.angle_beta   90.00
_cell.angle_gamma   90.00
#
_symmetry.space_group_name_H-M   'P 1'
#
loop_
_entity.id
_entity.type
_entity.pdbx_description
1 polymer ?
#
loop_
_entity_poly.entity_id
_entity_poly.type
_entity_poly.pdbx_seq_one_letter_code
_entity_poly.pdbx_strand_id
1 'polypeptide(L)'
;MPDDLSLAEIALWPDGPSRGLPGVGAEIAYRNSVPGGRMTTMLRNVSTPTLTAYRPDPAKANGVGVIICPGGGWRILAWEHEGTEVAEWLAARGYTAFLLKYRVSATPGDPDTFARLASEESAALARPLPAAETPRSLEGVVNSPRLLEGQRAAAEDGRRALALVREMAAPYGVDPAKVGLIGFSAGAFLVADVAMDPGGPPPAFVAPIYGGETRGRPVPADAPPLFTAAAQDDRLLVSVVRGLADDWFAADRPVECHLFTRGGHGFGMARQGLPVDAWIDLFGAWLADQGFA
;
A
#
# COMPACT_ATOMS: atom_id res chain seq x y z
N MET A 1 9.34 27.22 -19.90
CA MET A 1 9.59 26.60 -18.60
C MET A 1 8.80 25.33 -18.60
N PRO A 2 9.37 24.14 -18.50
CA PRO A 2 8.54 22.97 -18.17
C PRO A 2 7.99 23.23 -16.78
N ASP A 3 6.65 23.22 -16.66
CA ASP A 3 5.99 23.28 -15.35
C ASP A 3 6.58 22.16 -14.50
N ASP A 4 7.18 22.54 -13.36
CA ASP A 4 7.68 21.58 -12.37
C ASP A 4 6.48 20.89 -11.74
N LEU A 5 5.98 19.83 -12.43
CA LEU A 5 4.90 18.97 -11.95
C LEU A 5 5.41 17.94 -10.93
N SER A 6 6.72 17.96 -10.61
CA SER A 6 7.30 17.11 -9.59
C SER A 6 6.91 17.60 -8.21
N LEU A 7 6.43 16.68 -7.36
CA LEU A 7 6.06 16.90 -5.96
C LEU A 7 4.83 17.81 -5.72
N ALA A 8 4.08 18.21 -6.75
CA ALA A 8 2.79 18.88 -6.55
C ALA A 8 1.75 17.90 -6.00
N GLU A 9 1.06 18.28 -4.95
CA GLU A 9 -0.09 17.52 -4.45
C GLU A 9 -1.30 17.69 -5.37
N ILE A 10 -1.83 16.60 -5.88
CA ILE A 10 -3.00 16.53 -6.74
C ILE A 10 -4.19 16.12 -5.87
N ALA A 11 -5.21 16.95 -5.77
CA ALA A 11 -6.41 16.63 -5.02
C ALA A 11 -7.10 15.40 -5.61
N LEU A 12 -7.33 14.38 -4.79
CA LEU A 12 -8.03 13.16 -5.23
C LEU A 12 -9.51 13.44 -5.50
N TRP A 13 -10.10 14.31 -4.68
CA TRP A 13 -11.49 14.75 -4.73
C TRP A 13 -11.54 16.27 -4.72
N PRO A 14 -11.56 16.95 -5.88
CA PRO A 14 -11.55 18.41 -5.93
C PRO A 14 -12.70 19.07 -5.15
N ASP A 15 -13.89 18.43 -5.17
CA ASP A 15 -15.08 18.89 -4.46
C ASP A 15 -15.24 18.25 -3.08
N GLY A 16 -14.21 17.56 -2.59
CA GLY A 16 -14.24 16.75 -1.38
C GLY A 16 -14.79 15.33 -1.62
N PRO A 17 -14.41 14.35 -0.77
CA PRO A 17 -14.93 12.99 -0.86
C PRO A 17 -16.42 12.94 -0.52
N SER A 18 -17.15 11.98 -1.10
CA SER A 18 -18.60 11.81 -0.88
C SER A 18 -18.96 11.61 0.60
N ARG A 19 -18.02 11.11 1.39
CA ARG A 19 -18.16 10.87 2.83
C ARG A 19 -16.87 11.17 3.57
N GLY A 20 -16.89 12.08 4.53
CA GLY A 20 -15.79 12.31 5.47
C GLY A 20 -15.73 11.19 6.53
N LEU A 21 -14.56 11.04 7.17
CA LEU A 21 -14.41 10.17 8.34
C LEU A 21 -14.69 10.97 9.63
N PRO A 22 -15.46 10.42 10.57
CA PRO A 22 -15.84 11.15 11.77
C PRO A 22 -14.66 11.37 12.72
N GLY A 23 -14.60 12.54 13.34
CA GLY A 23 -13.66 12.87 14.42
C GLY A 23 -12.20 12.99 13.99
N VAL A 24 -11.90 13.06 12.69
CA VAL A 24 -10.54 13.28 12.21
C VAL A 24 -10.15 14.74 12.46
N GLY A 25 -9.09 14.95 13.25
CA GLY A 25 -8.52 16.26 13.55
C GLY A 25 -7.55 16.72 12.45
N ALA A 26 -6.74 17.74 12.78
CA ALA A 26 -5.67 18.21 11.87
C ALA A 26 -4.67 17.08 11.57
N GLU A 27 -4.19 17.04 10.33
CA GLU A 27 -3.11 16.15 9.90
C GLU A 27 -1.83 16.42 10.70
N ILE A 28 -1.17 15.38 11.14
CA ILE A 28 0.05 15.45 11.95
C ILE A 28 1.10 14.54 11.34
N ALA A 29 2.26 15.12 11.04
CA ALA A 29 3.48 14.36 10.75
C ALA A 29 4.28 14.13 12.03
N TYR A 30 4.81 12.91 12.21
CA TYR A 30 5.64 12.55 13.36
C TYR A 30 6.70 11.50 12.97
N ARG A 31 7.69 11.30 13.85
CA ARG A 31 8.74 10.30 13.64
C ARG A 31 8.46 9.05 14.45
N ASN A 32 8.65 7.88 13.85
CA ASN A 32 8.51 6.59 14.53
C ASN A 32 9.60 5.62 14.06
N SER A 33 9.92 4.66 14.93
CA SER A 33 10.89 3.61 14.60
C SER A 33 10.24 2.51 13.75
N VAL A 34 11.01 1.98 12.81
CA VAL A 34 10.64 0.85 11.94
C VAL A 34 11.61 -0.32 12.13
N PRO A 35 11.36 -1.51 11.56
CA PRO A 35 12.31 -2.61 11.60
C PRO A 35 13.72 -2.17 11.23
N GLY A 36 14.73 -2.67 11.95
CA GLY A 36 16.12 -2.17 11.85
C GLY A 36 16.43 -0.92 12.70
N GLY A 37 15.45 -0.39 13.45
CA GLY A 37 15.65 0.72 14.40
C GLY A 37 15.76 2.12 13.77
N ARG A 38 15.55 2.25 12.47
CA ARG A 38 15.57 3.54 11.79
C ARG A 38 14.32 4.37 12.11
N MET A 39 14.50 5.66 12.35
CA MET A 39 13.40 6.61 12.50
C MET A 39 12.90 7.06 11.12
N THR A 40 11.59 7.02 10.92
CA THR A 40 10.93 7.36 9.65
C THR A 40 9.72 8.26 9.88
N THR A 41 9.31 8.98 8.84
CA THR A 41 8.15 9.87 8.88
C THR A 41 6.86 9.08 8.72
N MET A 42 5.90 9.37 9.60
CA MET A 42 4.54 8.88 9.58
C MET A 42 3.55 10.05 9.51
N LEU A 43 2.40 9.85 8.88
CA LEU A 43 1.29 10.81 8.90
C LEU A 43 0.10 10.19 9.64
N ARG A 44 -0.69 11.03 10.33
CA ARG A 44 -1.94 10.62 10.96
C ARG A 44 -3.01 11.71 10.81
N ASN A 45 -4.27 11.33 11.01
CA ASN A 45 -5.41 12.22 10.82
C ASN A 45 -5.51 12.79 9.39
N VAL A 46 -5.21 11.97 8.40
CA VAL A 46 -5.39 12.35 6.99
C VAL A 46 -6.88 12.32 6.65
N SER A 47 -7.45 13.49 6.34
CA SER A 47 -8.85 13.69 5.95
C SER A 47 -9.01 14.18 4.52
N THR A 48 -7.95 14.77 3.95
CA THR A 48 -7.92 15.29 2.59
C THR A 48 -6.96 14.43 1.76
N PRO A 49 -7.49 13.47 0.98
CA PRO A 49 -6.64 12.59 0.20
C PRO A 49 -6.07 13.27 -1.04
N THR A 50 -4.78 13.01 -1.30
CA THR A 50 -4.03 13.57 -2.43
C THR A 50 -3.14 12.51 -3.08
N LEU A 51 -2.70 12.79 -4.30
CA LEU A 51 -1.61 12.10 -4.97
C LEU A 51 -0.41 13.03 -5.09
N THR A 52 0.80 12.50 -4.85
CA THR A 52 2.05 13.18 -5.16
C THR A 52 2.76 12.41 -6.27
N ALA A 53 3.06 13.08 -7.39
CA ALA A 53 3.70 12.46 -8.54
C ALA A 53 5.23 12.57 -8.47
N TYR A 54 5.92 11.43 -8.64
CA TYR A 54 7.37 11.31 -8.77
C TYR A 54 7.67 10.89 -10.22
N ARG A 55 8.27 11.79 -10.98
CA ARG A 55 8.54 11.56 -12.40
C ARG A 55 9.94 11.00 -12.59
N PRO A 56 10.12 10.04 -13.50
CA PRO A 56 11.44 9.60 -13.90
C PRO A 56 12.14 10.66 -14.75
N ASP A 57 13.46 10.50 -14.91
CA ASP A 57 14.18 11.17 -15.98
C ASP A 57 13.47 10.86 -17.32
N PRO A 58 13.09 11.88 -18.11
CA PRO A 58 12.40 11.67 -19.39
C PRO A 58 13.12 10.70 -20.35
N ALA A 59 14.45 10.63 -20.28
CA ALA A 59 15.25 9.71 -21.10
C ALA A 59 15.11 8.23 -20.66
N LYS A 60 14.57 7.97 -19.47
CA LYS A 60 14.38 6.63 -18.89
C LYS A 60 12.92 6.22 -18.78
N ALA A 61 11.98 7.15 -19.05
CA ALA A 61 10.55 6.93 -18.89
C ALA A 61 10.07 5.73 -19.71
N ASN A 62 9.46 4.73 -19.05
CA ASN A 62 8.98 3.50 -19.67
C ASN A 62 7.46 3.48 -19.91
N GLY A 63 6.76 4.56 -19.57
CA GLY A 63 5.32 4.70 -19.77
C GLY A 63 4.45 3.98 -18.72
N VAL A 64 5.04 3.37 -17.70
CA VAL A 64 4.29 2.68 -16.64
C VAL A 64 4.02 3.61 -15.46
N GLY A 65 2.75 3.63 -15.00
CA GLY A 65 2.33 4.33 -13.79
C GLY A 65 2.20 3.38 -12.62
N VAL A 66 2.71 3.74 -11.44
CA VAL A 66 2.60 2.93 -10.21
C VAL A 66 2.01 3.76 -9.09
N ILE A 67 0.82 3.39 -8.59
CA ILE A 67 0.20 4.01 -7.43
C ILE A 67 0.72 3.30 -6.17
N ILE A 68 1.24 4.08 -5.22
CA ILE A 68 1.83 3.57 -3.97
C ILE A 68 0.87 3.86 -2.82
N CYS A 69 0.50 2.84 -2.08
CA CYS A 69 -0.43 2.88 -0.95
C CYS A 69 0.30 2.47 0.34
N PRO A 70 0.79 3.43 1.16
CA PRO A 70 1.49 3.11 2.41
C PRO A 70 0.63 2.33 3.40
N GLY A 71 1.26 1.62 4.33
CA GLY A 71 0.59 0.94 5.43
C GLY A 71 0.30 1.85 6.62
N GLY A 72 -0.13 1.24 7.74
CA GLY A 72 -0.37 1.96 8.99
C GLY A 72 -1.72 1.65 9.65
N GLY A 73 -2.31 0.48 9.40
CA GLY A 73 -3.51 -0.01 10.09
C GLY A 73 -4.74 0.86 9.93
N TRP A 74 -4.88 1.59 8.80
CA TRP A 74 -5.95 2.56 8.52
C TRP A 74 -6.07 3.71 9.53
N ARG A 75 -5.02 3.99 10.30
CA ARG A 75 -4.94 5.03 11.34
C ARG A 75 -3.81 6.01 11.11
N ILE A 76 -2.75 5.55 10.47
CA ILE A 76 -1.58 6.32 10.09
C ILE A 76 -1.18 5.95 8.66
N LEU A 77 -0.24 6.70 8.07
CA LEU A 77 0.47 6.32 6.86
C LEU A 77 1.97 6.23 7.16
N ALA A 78 2.58 5.11 6.83
CA ALA A 78 4.02 4.89 6.89
C ALA A 78 4.71 5.60 5.72
N TRP A 79 4.72 6.96 5.80
CA TRP A 79 4.88 7.85 4.66
C TRP A 79 6.23 7.77 3.97
N GLU A 80 7.30 7.59 4.73
CA GLU A 80 8.67 7.60 4.19
C GLU A 80 9.06 6.23 3.64
N HIS A 81 9.21 5.21 4.48
CA HIS A 81 9.76 3.91 4.10
C HIS A 81 8.82 2.99 3.29
N GLU A 82 7.53 3.27 3.27
CA GLU A 82 6.53 2.57 2.44
C GLU A 82 5.90 3.50 1.38
N GLY A 83 6.37 4.74 1.30
CA GLY A 83 5.85 5.78 0.42
C GLY A 83 6.92 6.46 -0.41
N THR A 84 7.52 7.56 0.11
CA THR A 84 8.44 8.40 -0.66
C THR A 84 9.66 7.65 -1.16
N GLU A 85 10.27 6.78 -0.35
CA GLU A 85 11.45 5.99 -0.75
C GLU A 85 11.12 4.97 -1.85
N VAL A 86 9.91 4.39 -1.82
CA VAL A 86 9.42 3.51 -2.90
C VAL A 86 9.20 4.31 -4.18
N ALA A 87 8.63 5.51 -4.08
CA ALA A 87 8.41 6.39 -5.22
C ALA A 87 9.72 6.83 -5.87
N GLU A 88 10.71 7.19 -5.06
CA GLU A 88 12.06 7.54 -5.53
C GLU A 88 12.75 6.35 -6.21
N TRP A 89 12.64 5.15 -5.62
CA TRP A 89 13.19 3.93 -6.20
C TRP A 89 12.60 3.61 -7.58
N LEU A 90 11.28 3.75 -7.73
CA LEU A 90 10.55 3.55 -8.99
C LEU A 90 10.93 4.62 -10.02
N ALA A 91 10.92 5.91 -9.64
CA ALA A 91 11.27 7.00 -10.53
C ALA A 91 12.71 6.88 -11.06
N ALA A 92 13.66 6.47 -10.24
CA ALA A 92 15.04 6.21 -10.65
C ALA A 92 15.16 5.10 -11.73
N ARG A 93 14.13 4.24 -11.86
CA ARG A 93 14.05 3.12 -12.81
C ARG A 93 13.11 3.33 -14.00
N GLY A 94 12.62 4.55 -14.20
CA GLY A 94 11.82 4.89 -15.38
C GLY A 94 10.30 4.84 -15.17
N TYR A 95 9.83 4.48 -14.00
CA TYR A 95 8.39 4.46 -13.65
C TYR A 95 7.92 5.84 -13.20
N THR A 96 6.71 6.25 -13.60
CA THR A 96 6.05 7.39 -12.96
C THR A 96 5.30 6.88 -11.72
N ALA A 97 5.75 7.29 -10.54
CA ALA A 97 5.15 6.85 -9.28
C ALA A 97 4.17 7.92 -8.76
N PHE A 98 3.03 7.48 -8.24
CA PHE A 98 1.99 8.31 -7.64
C PHE A 98 1.77 7.87 -6.19
N LEU A 99 2.31 8.62 -5.25
CA LEU A 99 2.15 8.33 -3.83
C LEU A 99 0.78 8.80 -3.34
N LEU A 100 -0.04 7.84 -2.90
CA LEU A 100 -1.40 8.10 -2.43
C LEU A 100 -1.41 8.38 -0.92
N LYS A 101 -1.80 9.59 -0.55
CA LYS A 101 -2.15 9.98 0.80
C LYS A 101 -3.66 9.75 0.99
N TYR A 102 -4.06 8.53 1.34
CA TYR A 102 -5.47 8.17 1.50
C TYR A 102 -6.00 8.49 2.89
N ARG A 103 -7.33 8.60 3.04
CA ARG A 103 -8.00 8.88 4.32
C ARG A 103 -7.75 7.79 5.35
N VAL A 104 -7.48 8.18 6.58
CA VAL A 104 -7.29 7.28 7.71
C VAL A 104 -8.21 7.63 8.87
N SER A 105 -8.54 6.65 9.70
CA SER A 105 -9.37 6.82 10.89
C SER A 105 -8.75 7.81 11.88
N ALA A 106 -9.61 8.53 12.60
CA ALA A 106 -9.19 9.50 13.61
C ALA A 106 -8.29 8.89 14.68
N THR A 107 -7.24 9.62 15.05
CA THR A 107 -6.37 9.33 16.17
C THR A 107 -6.36 10.52 17.15
N PRO A 108 -6.05 10.33 18.45
CA PRO A 108 -5.93 11.44 19.38
C PRO A 108 -4.96 12.51 18.91
N GLY A 109 -5.33 13.80 19.07
CA GLY A 109 -4.44 14.91 18.76
C GLY A 109 -3.23 14.96 19.69
N ASP A 110 -3.45 14.67 20.98
CA ASP A 110 -2.42 14.65 22.02
C ASP A 110 -1.38 13.54 21.76
N PRO A 111 -0.07 13.89 21.67
CA PRO A 111 0.99 12.93 21.34
C PRO A 111 1.15 11.80 22.36
N ASP A 112 1.02 12.09 23.65
CA ASP A 112 1.23 11.10 24.71
C ASP A 112 0.09 10.08 24.73
N THR A 113 -1.15 10.55 24.60
CA THR A 113 -2.32 9.68 24.46
C THR A 113 -2.22 8.79 23.21
N PHE A 114 -1.80 9.36 22.09
CA PHE A 114 -1.58 8.60 20.87
C PHE A 114 -0.49 7.53 21.04
N ALA A 115 0.67 7.90 21.59
CA ALA A 115 1.80 6.98 21.81
C ALA A 115 1.42 5.81 22.73
N ARG A 116 0.68 6.09 23.82
CA ARG A 116 0.19 5.05 24.73
C ARG A 116 -0.74 4.07 24.03
N LEU A 117 -1.75 4.55 23.30
CA LEU A 117 -2.70 3.70 22.57
C LEU A 117 -2.01 2.89 21.47
N ALA A 118 -1.09 3.50 20.72
CA ALA A 118 -0.32 2.81 19.68
C ALA A 118 0.56 1.69 20.28
N SER A 119 1.16 1.93 21.46
CA SER A 119 1.95 0.92 22.19
C SER A 119 1.08 -0.23 22.69
N GLU A 120 -0.08 0.06 23.28
CA GLU A 120 -1.04 -0.96 23.75
C GLU A 120 -1.51 -1.87 22.61
N GLU A 121 -1.82 -1.29 21.44
CA GLU A 121 -2.23 -2.06 20.26
C GLU A 121 -1.08 -2.87 19.66
N SER A 122 0.12 -2.28 19.55
CA SER A 122 1.30 -3.01 19.08
C SER A 122 1.60 -4.21 19.98
N ALA A 123 1.47 -4.06 21.30
CA ALA A 123 1.65 -5.16 22.25
C ALA A 123 0.57 -6.24 22.09
N ALA A 124 -0.67 -5.86 21.81
CA ALA A 124 -1.76 -6.82 21.55
C ALA A 124 -1.54 -7.62 20.25
N LEU A 125 -1.02 -6.97 19.21
CA LEU A 125 -0.71 -7.59 17.92
C LEU A 125 0.59 -8.40 17.94
N ALA A 126 1.55 -8.02 18.77
CA ALA A 126 2.85 -8.70 18.90
C ALA A 126 2.78 -10.04 19.66
N ARG A 127 1.59 -10.45 20.14
CA ARG A 127 1.43 -11.75 20.81
C ARG A 127 1.78 -12.88 19.85
N PRO A 128 2.84 -13.67 20.11
CA PRO A 128 3.23 -14.76 19.24
C PRO A 128 2.10 -15.80 19.17
N LEU A 129 1.54 -16.02 17.98
CA LEU A 129 0.65 -17.14 17.72
C LEU A 129 1.46 -18.30 17.13
N PRO A 130 1.17 -19.55 17.51
CA PRO A 130 1.68 -20.70 16.78
C PRO A 130 1.33 -20.60 15.29
N ALA A 131 2.19 -21.06 14.40
CA ALA A 131 1.96 -20.96 12.96
C ALA A 131 0.62 -21.57 12.50
N ALA A 132 0.15 -22.62 13.20
CA ALA A 132 -1.14 -23.25 12.93
C ALA A 132 -2.35 -22.41 13.38
N GLU A 133 -2.15 -21.43 14.24
CA GLU A 133 -3.19 -20.55 14.80
C GLU A 133 -3.19 -19.15 14.16
N THR A 134 -2.24 -18.87 13.25
CA THR A 134 -2.23 -17.58 12.54
C THR A 134 -3.44 -17.46 11.62
N PRO A 135 -4.21 -16.37 11.70
CA PRO A 135 -5.42 -16.22 10.91
C PRO A 135 -5.09 -16.16 9.41
N ARG A 136 -5.89 -16.82 8.58
CA ARG A 136 -5.81 -16.69 7.11
C ARG A 136 -6.59 -15.49 6.56
N SER A 137 -7.35 -14.82 7.40
CA SER A 137 -8.11 -13.61 7.11
C SER A 137 -8.14 -12.71 8.34
N LEU A 138 -8.17 -11.41 8.13
CA LEU A 138 -8.44 -10.43 9.18
C LEU A 138 -9.95 -10.23 9.42
N GLU A 139 -10.81 -10.89 8.66
CA GLU A 139 -12.24 -10.88 8.92
C GLU A 139 -12.53 -11.43 10.32
N GLY A 140 -13.23 -10.64 11.14
CA GLY A 140 -13.46 -10.99 12.55
C GLY A 140 -12.31 -10.64 13.52
N VAL A 141 -11.11 -10.34 13.04
CA VAL A 141 -9.98 -9.85 13.85
C VAL A 141 -10.03 -8.33 13.97
N VAL A 142 -10.35 -7.64 12.87
CA VAL A 142 -10.56 -6.19 12.84
C VAL A 142 -12.04 -5.89 13.02
N ASN A 143 -12.50 -5.82 14.26
CA ASN A 143 -13.92 -5.64 14.59
C ASN A 143 -14.30 -4.20 14.98
N SER A 144 -13.34 -3.26 15.00
CA SER A 144 -13.63 -1.87 15.32
C SER A 144 -14.42 -1.20 14.17
N PRO A 145 -15.66 -0.70 14.40
CA PRO A 145 -16.42 0.01 13.36
C PRO A 145 -15.65 1.15 12.73
N ARG A 146 -14.83 1.85 13.53
CA ARG A 146 -13.99 2.95 13.06
C ARG A 146 -12.91 2.49 12.08
N LEU A 147 -12.25 1.36 12.34
CA LEU A 147 -11.25 0.80 11.43
C LEU A 147 -11.89 0.30 10.13
N LEU A 148 -13.08 -0.30 10.21
CA LEU A 148 -13.84 -0.72 9.04
C LEU A 148 -14.28 0.48 8.19
N GLU A 149 -14.64 1.61 8.78
CA GLU A 149 -14.92 2.85 8.05
C GLU A 149 -13.65 3.38 7.36
N GLY A 150 -12.52 3.42 8.07
CA GLY A 150 -11.21 3.80 7.50
C GLY A 150 -10.81 2.91 6.34
N GLN A 151 -11.01 1.60 6.46
CA GLN A 151 -10.73 0.62 5.40
C GLN A 151 -11.59 0.87 4.15
N ARG A 152 -12.90 1.12 4.32
CA ARG A 152 -13.82 1.43 3.21
C ARG A 152 -13.43 2.74 2.51
N ALA A 153 -13.11 3.79 3.29
CA ALA A 153 -12.66 5.07 2.74
C ALA A 153 -11.34 4.93 1.98
N ALA A 154 -10.38 4.15 2.51
CA ALA A 154 -9.12 3.86 1.82
C ALA A 154 -9.35 3.14 0.49
N ALA A 155 -10.22 2.13 0.44
CA ALA A 155 -10.54 1.41 -0.78
C ALA A 155 -11.26 2.32 -1.82
N GLU A 156 -12.13 3.23 -1.38
CA GLU A 156 -12.75 4.26 -2.22
C GLU A 156 -11.68 5.20 -2.81
N ASP A 157 -10.76 5.68 -1.98
CA ASP A 157 -9.64 6.53 -2.41
C ASP A 157 -8.71 5.79 -3.39
N GLY A 158 -8.44 4.51 -3.16
CA GLY A 158 -7.64 3.69 -4.07
C GLY A 158 -8.27 3.52 -5.46
N ARG A 159 -9.58 3.25 -5.52
CA ARG A 159 -10.31 3.20 -6.80
C ARG A 159 -10.30 4.55 -7.52
N ARG A 160 -10.53 5.63 -6.78
CA ARG A 160 -10.47 6.98 -7.35
C ARG A 160 -9.07 7.33 -7.84
N ALA A 161 -8.03 6.95 -7.10
CA ALA A 161 -6.64 7.16 -7.52
C ALA A 161 -6.34 6.45 -8.85
N LEU A 162 -6.77 5.20 -9.01
CA LEU A 162 -6.61 4.46 -10.26
C LEU A 162 -7.31 5.16 -11.44
N ALA A 163 -8.55 5.60 -11.24
CA ALA A 163 -9.30 6.34 -12.25
C ALA A 163 -8.63 7.68 -12.59
N LEU A 164 -8.26 8.47 -11.57
CA LEU A 164 -7.65 9.79 -11.73
C LEU A 164 -6.29 9.70 -12.46
N VAL A 165 -5.43 8.74 -12.07
CA VAL A 165 -4.13 8.56 -12.75
C VAL A 165 -4.32 8.21 -14.21
N ARG A 166 -5.31 7.39 -14.56
CA ARG A 166 -5.64 7.08 -15.96
C ARG A 166 -6.19 8.30 -16.72
N GLU A 167 -7.06 9.09 -16.09
CA GLU A 167 -7.60 10.34 -16.64
C GLU A 167 -6.49 11.35 -16.96
N MET A 168 -5.48 11.44 -16.12
CA MET A 168 -4.38 12.39 -16.25
C MET A 168 -3.06 11.77 -16.76
N ALA A 169 -3.09 10.58 -17.35
CA ALA A 169 -1.89 9.82 -17.72
C ALA A 169 -0.97 10.56 -18.71
N ALA A 170 -1.55 11.21 -19.74
CA ALA A 170 -0.80 11.83 -20.82
C ALA A 170 0.23 12.90 -20.38
N PRO A 171 -0.10 13.90 -19.54
CA PRO A 171 0.87 14.88 -19.06
C PRO A 171 1.99 14.29 -18.20
N TYR A 172 1.81 13.08 -17.67
CA TYR A 172 2.81 12.35 -16.90
C TYR A 172 3.60 11.33 -17.71
N GLY A 173 3.36 11.24 -19.02
CA GLY A 173 4.04 10.28 -19.88
C GLY A 173 3.67 8.82 -19.60
N VAL A 174 2.49 8.58 -19.06
CA VAL A 174 1.99 7.25 -18.65
C VAL A 174 1.01 6.73 -19.70
N ASP A 175 1.12 5.45 -20.03
CA ASP A 175 0.08 4.72 -20.75
C ASP A 175 -1.05 4.36 -19.76
N PRO A 176 -2.29 4.84 -19.94
CA PRO A 176 -3.39 4.53 -19.04
C PRO A 176 -3.72 3.03 -18.89
N ALA A 177 -3.30 2.20 -19.86
CA ALA A 177 -3.41 0.75 -19.78
C ALA A 177 -2.31 0.11 -18.90
N LYS A 178 -1.23 0.84 -18.61
CA LYS A 178 -0.08 0.38 -17.84
C LYS A 178 -0.03 0.99 -16.42
N VAL A 179 -1.17 1.16 -15.78
CA VAL A 179 -1.24 1.68 -14.40
C VAL A 179 -1.49 0.53 -13.43
N GLY A 180 -0.51 0.27 -12.55
CA GLY A 180 -0.60 -0.72 -11.48
C GLY A 180 -0.57 -0.09 -10.08
N LEU A 181 -0.74 -0.92 -9.06
CA LEU A 181 -0.72 -0.50 -7.66
C LEU A 181 0.25 -1.37 -6.85
N ILE A 182 0.97 -0.72 -5.93
CA ILE A 182 1.71 -1.38 -4.85
C ILE A 182 1.20 -0.85 -3.52
N GLY A 183 1.06 -1.72 -2.53
CA GLY A 183 0.61 -1.29 -1.20
C GLY A 183 1.19 -2.15 -0.10
N PHE A 184 1.23 -1.59 1.11
CA PHE A 184 1.93 -2.15 2.26
C PHE A 184 0.96 -2.32 3.43
N SER A 185 0.93 -3.50 4.08
CA SER A 185 0.07 -3.72 5.25
C SER A 185 -1.38 -3.27 4.99
N ALA A 186 -1.91 -2.27 5.68
CA ALA A 186 -3.24 -1.70 5.42
C ALA A 186 -3.41 -1.23 3.96
N GLY A 187 -2.36 -0.64 3.35
CA GLY A 187 -2.32 -0.28 1.93
C GLY A 187 -2.33 -1.51 1.01
N ALA A 188 -1.80 -2.64 1.44
CA ALA A 188 -1.90 -3.90 0.70
C ALA A 188 -3.35 -4.44 0.65
N PHE A 189 -4.10 -4.28 1.75
CA PHE A 189 -5.54 -4.59 1.75
C PHE A 189 -6.33 -3.66 0.83
N LEU A 190 -5.98 -2.35 0.81
CA LEU A 190 -6.54 -1.40 -0.16
C LEU A 190 -6.27 -1.87 -1.60
N VAL A 191 -5.03 -2.25 -1.92
CA VAL A 191 -4.63 -2.74 -3.26
C VAL A 191 -5.38 -4.02 -3.62
N ALA A 192 -5.52 -4.97 -2.69
CA ALA A 192 -6.31 -6.18 -2.90
C ALA A 192 -7.80 -5.85 -3.12
N ASP A 193 -8.38 -4.92 -2.35
CA ASP A 193 -9.77 -4.47 -2.54
C ASP A 193 -9.99 -3.83 -3.92
N VAL A 194 -9.02 -3.06 -4.44
CA VAL A 194 -9.06 -2.48 -5.80
C VAL A 194 -8.90 -3.57 -6.87
N ALA A 195 -8.04 -4.57 -6.64
CA ALA A 195 -7.89 -5.70 -7.57
C ALA A 195 -9.16 -6.56 -7.69
N MET A 196 -9.86 -6.73 -6.56
CA MET A 196 -11.11 -7.51 -6.49
C MET A 196 -12.34 -6.75 -7.00
N ASP A 197 -12.32 -5.42 -6.94
CA ASP A 197 -13.39 -4.53 -7.40
C ASP A 197 -12.82 -3.15 -7.77
N PRO A 198 -12.32 -2.98 -8.99
CA PRO A 198 -11.69 -1.74 -9.42
C PRO A 198 -12.69 -0.61 -9.72
N GLY A 199 -13.98 -0.90 -9.83
CA GLY A 199 -15.00 0.07 -10.27
C GLY A 199 -14.88 0.46 -11.75
N GLY A 200 -14.13 -0.32 -12.54
CA GLY A 200 -13.83 -0.11 -13.97
C GLY A 200 -12.85 -1.18 -14.46
N PRO A 201 -12.08 -0.93 -15.52
CA PRO A 201 -11.06 -1.89 -15.98
C PRO A 201 -10.05 -2.20 -14.87
N PRO A 202 -9.58 -3.46 -14.74
CA PRO A 202 -8.63 -3.86 -13.71
C PRO A 202 -7.30 -3.10 -13.86
N PRO A 203 -6.54 -2.90 -12.77
CA PRO A 203 -5.18 -2.38 -12.84
C PRO A 203 -4.29 -3.32 -13.68
N ALA A 204 -3.19 -2.78 -14.24
CA ALA A 204 -2.27 -3.57 -15.05
C ALA A 204 -1.57 -4.67 -14.24
N PHE A 205 -1.29 -4.39 -12.99
CA PHE A 205 -0.73 -5.33 -11.99
C PHE A 205 -1.03 -4.84 -10.59
N VAL A 206 -0.88 -5.74 -9.60
CA VAL A 206 -0.97 -5.39 -8.18
C VAL A 206 0.15 -6.03 -7.37
N ALA A 207 0.65 -5.30 -6.38
CA ALA A 207 1.70 -5.75 -5.49
C ALA A 207 1.32 -5.49 -4.01
N PRO A 208 0.44 -6.29 -3.41
CA PRO A 208 0.17 -6.23 -1.97
C PRO A 208 1.31 -6.85 -1.17
N ILE A 209 2.05 -6.04 -0.41
CA ILE A 209 3.22 -6.43 0.38
C ILE A 209 2.82 -6.59 1.86
N TYR A 210 3.15 -7.73 2.46
CA TYR A 210 2.79 -8.13 3.84
C TYR A 210 1.36 -7.77 4.24
N GLY A 211 0.40 -8.08 3.34
CA GLY A 211 -1.03 -7.85 3.56
C GLY A 211 -1.88 -8.21 2.35
N GLY A 212 -3.16 -7.90 2.42
CA GLY A 212 -4.12 -8.18 1.34
C GLY A 212 -4.83 -9.52 1.48
N GLU A 213 -6.11 -9.56 1.18
CA GLU A 213 -6.95 -10.76 1.24
C GLU A 213 -8.14 -10.65 0.28
N THR A 214 -8.68 -11.79 -0.14
CA THR A 214 -9.91 -11.85 -0.94
C THR A 214 -11.18 -11.74 -0.10
N ARG A 215 -11.09 -11.96 1.21
CA ARG A 215 -12.22 -12.08 2.16
C ARG A 215 -13.21 -13.17 1.74
N GLY A 216 -12.69 -14.29 1.24
CA GLY A 216 -13.48 -15.41 0.76
C GLY A 216 -14.29 -15.13 -0.51
N ARG A 217 -14.08 -13.96 -1.16
CA ARG A 217 -14.68 -13.67 -2.47
C ARG A 217 -13.93 -14.40 -3.58
N PRO A 218 -14.61 -14.90 -4.62
CA PRO A 218 -13.94 -15.45 -5.79
C PRO A 218 -13.03 -14.40 -6.45
N VAL A 219 -11.82 -14.79 -6.82
CA VAL A 219 -10.92 -13.93 -7.61
C VAL A 219 -11.55 -13.71 -9.00
N PRO A 220 -11.68 -12.47 -9.49
CA PRO A 220 -12.23 -12.18 -10.81
C PRO A 220 -11.43 -12.86 -11.93
N ALA A 221 -12.12 -13.29 -13.00
CA ALA A 221 -11.48 -13.96 -14.13
C ALA A 221 -10.48 -13.05 -14.89
N ASP A 222 -10.62 -11.74 -14.78
CA ASP A 222 -9.75 -10.71 -15.32
C ASP A 222 -8.86 -10.06 -14.27
N ALA A 223 -8.74 -10.66 -13.07
CA ALA A 223 -7.85 -10.16 -12.02
C ALA A 223 -6.42 -10.00 -12.54
N PRO A 224 -5.73 -8.90 -12.18
CA PRO A 224 -4.39 -8.60 -12.68
C PRO A 224 -3.34 -9.59 -12.18
N PRO A 225 -2.16 -9.67 -12.82
CA PRO A 225 -0.98 -10.32 -12.24
C PRO A 225 -0.68 -9.76 -10.85
N LEU A 226 -0.29 -10.64 -9.93
CA LEU A 226 -0.04 -10.31 -8.53
C LEU A 226 1.40 -10.67 -8.12
N PHE A 227 2.08 -9.71 -7.51
CA PHE A 227 3.33 -9.93 -6.78
C PHE A 227 3.07 -9.72 -5.30
N THR A 228 3.61 -10.60 -4.45
CA THR A 228 3.52 -10.39 -2.99
C THR A 228 4.76 -10.85 -2.26
N ALA A 229 5.07 -10.23 -1.12
CA ALA A 229 6.18 -10.59 -0.27
C ALA A 229 5.82 -10.45 1.22
N ALA A 230 6.28 -11.38 2.03
CA ALA A 230 6.12 -11.35 3.48
C ALA A 230 7.29 -12.02 4.19
N ALA A 231 7.43 -11.78 5.48
CA ALA A 231 8.37 -12.51 6.33
C ALA A 231 7.64 -13.56 7.17
N GLN A 232 8.24 -14.74 7.34
CA GLN A 232 7.66 -15.85 8.10
C GLN A 232 7.50 -15.52 9.60
N ASP A 233 8.33 -14.63 10.12
CA ASP A 233 8.27 -14.13 11.49
C ASP A 233 7.24 -12.99 11.70
N ASP A 234 6.60 -12.49 10.63
CA ASP A 234 5.37 -11.71 10.71
C ASP A 234 4.18 -12.63 11.03
N ARG A 235 4.00 -12.92 12.33
CA ARG A 235 2.96 -13.86 12.80
C ARG A 235 1.54 -13.31 12.66
N LEU A 236 1.39 -12.03 12.36
CA LEU A 236 0.08 -11.42 12.15
C LEU A 236 -0.45 -11.69 10.73
N LEU A 237 0.37 -11.47 9.71
CA LEU A 237 -0.10 -11.40 8.33
C LEU A 237 0.48 -12.44 7.36
N VAL A 238 1.51 -13.20 7.74
CA VAL A 238 2.13 -14.18 6.81
C VAL A 238 1.11 -15.21 6.26
N SER A 239 0.17 -15.66 7.09
CA SER A 239 -0.86 -16.62 6.65
C SER A 239 -1.93 -15.98 5.78
N VAL A 240 -2.23 -14.69 5.99
CA VAL A 240 -3.12 -13.90 5.13
C VAL A 240 -2.51 -13.73 3.74
N VAL A 241 -1.22 -13.34 3.67
CA VAL A 241 -0.48 -13.19 2.40
C VAL A 241 -0.43 -14.50 1.62
N ARG A 242 -0.16 -15.62 2.30
CA ARG A 242 -0.18 -16.95 1.67
C ARG A 242 -1.56 -17.30 1.15
N GLY A 243 -2.61 -17.01 1.94
CA GLY A 243 -3.99 -17.23 1.51
C GLY A 243 -4.34 -16.46 0.24
N LEU A 244 -3.93 -15.19 0.14
CA LEU A 244 -4.13 -14.39 -1.06
C LEU A 244 -3.41 -15.01 -2.28
N ALA A 245 -2.16 -15.44 -2.13
CA ALA A 245 -1.41 -16.09 -3.21
C ALA A 245 -2.06 -17.42 -3.63
N ASP A 246 -2.50 -18.23 -2.66
CA ASP A 246 -3.22 -19.47 -2.92
C ASP A 246 -4.53 -19.22 -3.69
N ASP A 247 -5.29 -18.18 -3.34
CA ASP A 247 -6.54 -17.80 -4.02
C ASP A 247 -6.30 -17.38 -5.47
N TRP A 248 -5.24 -16.58 -5.74
CA TRP A 248 -4.84 -16.20 -7.12
C TRP A 248 -4.42 -17.39 -7.94
N PHE A 249 -3.59 -18.28 -7.36
CA PHE A 249 -3.15 -19.51 -7.99
C PHE A 249 -4.33 -20.43 -8.33
N ALA A 250 -5.27 -20.61 -7.39
CA ALA A 250 -6.47 -21.42 -7.60
C ALA A 250 -7.42 -20.86 -8.68
N ALA A 251 -7.37 -19.55 -8.93
CA ALA A 251 -8.13 -18.88 -10.00
C ALA A 251 -7.40 -18.87 -11.35
N ASP A 252 -6.27 -19.57 -11.48
CA ASP A 252 -5.43 -19.59 -12.68
C ASP A 252 -4.97 -18.17 -13.10
N ARG A 253 -4.66 -17.31 -12.10
CA ARG A 253 -4.13 -15.96 -12.34
C ARG A 253 -2.64 -15.92 -12.03
N PRO A 254 -1.85 -15.17 -12.83
CA PRO A 254 -0.41 -15.04 -12.60
C PRO A 254 -0.13 -14.51 -11.18
N VAL A 255 0.69 -15.23 -10.43
CA VAL A 255 1.08 -14.84 -9.06
C VAL A 255 2.53 -15.19 -8.79
N GLU A 256 3.24 -14.25 -8.18
CA GLU A 256 4.57 -14.47 -7.61
C GLU A 256 4.56 -14.11 -6.13
N CYS A 257 5.03 -15.04 -5.27
CA CYS A 257 4.99 -14.91 -3.82
C CYS A 257 6.37 -15.22 -3.21
N HIS A 258 6.92 -14.26 -2.47
CA HIS A 258 8.20 -14.40 -1.77
C HIS A 258 7.99 -14.45 -0.26
N LEU A 259 8.45 -15.55 0.37
CA LEU A 259 8.43 -15.73 1.82
C LEU A 259 9.85 -15.75 2.37
N PHE A 260 10.24 -14.68 3.04
CA PHE A 260 11.51 -14.56 3.72
C PHE A 260 11.43 -15.16 5.13
N THR A 261 12.48 -15.82 5.59
CA THR A 261 12.49 -16.43 6.92
C THR A 261 12.33 -15.39 8.03
N ARG A 262 12.96 -14.21 7.86
CA ARG A 262 12.99 -13.10 8.81
C ARG A 262 12.82 -11.77 8.11
N GLY A 263 12.28 -10.79 8.83
CA GLY A 263 12.06 -9.43 8.36
C GLY A 263 11.02 -8.70 9.21
N GLY A 264 10.19 -9.44 9.93
CA GLY A 264 9.08 -8.90 10.70
C GLY A 264 8.00 -8.28 9.82
N HIS A 265 7.09 -7.53 10.47
CA HIS A 265 6.06 -6.75 9.80
C HIS A 265 6.57 -5.33 9.50
N GLY A 266 6.20 -4.76 8.34
CA GLY A 266 6.48 -3.35 8.02
C GLY A 266 7.94 -3.09 7.59
N PHE A 267 8.60 -4.05 6.92
CA PHE A 267 9.99 -3.85 6.49
C PHE A 267 10.14 -2.74 5.44
N GLY A 268 9.20 -2.57 4.48
CA GLY A 268 9.27 -1.54 3.45
C GLY A 268 10.66 -1.36 2.88
N MET A 269 11.12 -0.11 2.79
CA MET A 269 12.49 0.24 2.36
C MET A 269 13.49 0.30 3.53
N ALA A 270 13.10 -0.08 4.74
CA ALA A 270 13.97 -0.08 5.91
C ALA A 270 14.93 -1.28 5.88
N ARG A 271 16.19 -1.03 5.55
CA ARG A 271 17.22 -2.07 5.48
C ARG A 271 17.55 -2.64 6.85
N GLN A 272 17.60 -3.95 6.94
CA GLN A 272 17.86 -4.71 8.17
C GLN A 272 19.16 -5.55 8.07
N GLY A 273 19.81 -5.59 6.92
CA GLY A 273 20.93 -6.50 6.65
C GLY A 273 20.49 -7.95 6.51
N LEU A 274 19.22 -8.18 6.14
CA LEU A 274 18.59 -9.50 5.98
C LEU A 274 18.22 -9.75 4.51
N PRO A 275 18.02 -11.02 4.09
CA PRO A 275 17.57 -11.34 2.74
C PRO A 275 16.28 -10.63 2.31
N VAL A 276 15.41 -10.26 3.25
CA VAL A 276 14.19 -9.50 2.98
C VAL A 276 14.47 -8.14 2.34
N ASP A 277 15.64 -7.55 2.53
CA ASP A 277 16.01 -6.27 1.92
C ASP A 277 16.05 -6.32 0.38
N ALA A 278 16.09 -7.53 -0.21
CA ALA A 278 16.06 -7.74 -1.66
C ALA A 278 14.65 -7.72 -2.27
N TRP A 279 13.59 -7.62 -1.47
CA TRP A 279 12.22 -7.72 -1.97
C TRP A 279 11.90 -6.72 -3.09
N ILE A 280 12.42 -5.50 -2.98
CA ILE A 280 12.14 -4.44 -3.95
C ILE A 280 12.84 -4.69 -5.30
N ASP A 281 14.04 -5.30 -5.29
CA ASP A 281 14.74 -5.68 -6.51
C ASP A 281 14.07 -6.90 -7.18
N LEU A 282 13.51 -7.84 -6.39
CA LEU A 282 12.68 -8.93 -6.90
C LEU A 282 11.39 -8.40 -7.54
N PHE A 283 10.74 -7.40 -6.93
CA PHE A 283 9.59 -6.72 -7.53
C PHE A 283 9.95 -6.06 -8.86
N GLY A 284 11.11 -5.38 -8.94
CA GLY A 284 11.59 -4.79 -10.19
C GLY A 284 11.87 -5.83 -11.28
N ALA A 285 12.47 -6.97 -10.93
CA ALA A 285 12.71 -8.07 -11.85
C ALA A 285 11.38 -8.68 -12.35
N TRP A 286 10.40 -8.84 -11.46
CA TRP A 286 9.07 -9.30 -11.81
C TRP A 286 8.34 -8.33 -12.75
N LEU A 287 8.41 -7.02 -12.49
CA LEU A 287 7.82 -6.02 -13.40
C LEU A 287 8.41 -6.14 -14.82
N ALA A 288 9.72 -6.36 -14.93
CA ALA A 288 10.38 -6.55 -16.24
C ALA A 288 9.92 -7.84 -16.92
N ASP A 289 9.80 -8.95 -16.20
CA ASP A 289 9.29 -10.23 -16.70
C ASP A 289 7.84 -10.13 -17.21
N GLN A 290 7.01 -9.33 -16.53
CA GLN A 290 5.63 -9.08 -16.93
C GLN A 290 5.47 -8.04 -18.05
N GLY A 291 6.56 -7.48 -18.60
CA GLY A 291 6.54 -6.51 -19.70
C GLY A 291 6.24 -5.07 -19.27
N PHE A 292 6.53 -4.74 -18.02
CA PHE A 292 6.37 -3.39 -17.45
C PHE A 292 7.72 -2.66 -17.24
N ALA A 293 8.76 -2.99 -18.00
CA ALA A 293 10.06 -2.31 -17.93
C ALA A 293 10.34 -1.48 -19.19
#